data_60b2dfedf45e101c9c9609f8821cc148
#
_entry.id   60b2dfedf45e101c9c9609f8821cc148
#
_cell.length_a   1.000
_cell.length_b   1.000
_cell.length_c   1.000
_cell.angle_alpha   90.00
_cell.angle_beta   90.00
_cell.angle_gamma   90.00
#
_symmetry.space_group_name_H-M   'P 1'
#
loop_
_entity.id
_entity.type
_entity.pdbx_description
1 polymer ?
#
loop_
_entity_poly.entity_id
_entity_poly.type
_entity_poly.pdbx_seq_one_letter_code
_entity_poly.pdbx_strand_id
1 'polypeptide(L)'
;VWKLSQKIPTKYMVRDGQTKYIFRRIADEKIPEEWAKRKKKGFPVPFGKWIREEKYYNKVKDLFNSDFSKEFFDNEAINKLLDEHYHGAVYGKQIYTIYAFLTWYQRFFITEK
;
A
#
# COMPACT_ATOMS: atom_id res chain seq x y z
N VAL A 1 -12.89 -17.97 -14.20
CA VAL A 1 -12.61 -17.80 -12.74
C VAL A 1 -13.52 -16.74 -12.13
N TRP A 2 -13.57 -15.49 -12.65
CA TRP A 2 -14.34 -14.38 -12.09
C TRP A 2 -15.84 -14.69 -11.91
N LYS A 3 -16.53 -15.14 -12.99
CA LYS A 3 -17.96 -15.50 -12.95
C LYS A 3 -18.28 -16.62 -11.94
N LEU A 4 -17.34 -17.54 -11.73
CA LEU A 4 -17.49 -18.62 -10.73
C LEU A 4 -17.31 -18.08 -9.33
N SER A 5 -16.29 -17.22 -9.10
CA SER A 5 -16.02 -16.66 -7.77
C SER A 5 -17.18 -15.84 -7.23
N GLN A 6 -17.93 -15.14 -8.09
CA GLN A 6 -19.13 -14.39 -7.69
C GLN A 6 -20.29 -15.27 -7.19
N LYS A 7 -20.30 -16.55 -7.59
CA LYS A 7 -21.35 -17.51 -7.17
C LYS A 7 -21.00 -18.24 -5.87
N ILE A 8 -19.79 -18.05 -5.35
CA ILE A 8 -19.36 -18.71 -4.11
C ILE A 8 -19.95 -17.96 -2.92
N PRO A 9 -20.78 -18.61 -2.08
CA PRO A 9 -21.32 -17.98 -0.88
C PRO A 9 -20.22 -17.50 0.06
N THR A 10 -20.44 -16.37 0.73
CA THR A 10 -19.47 -15.71 1.63
C THR A 10 -18.88 -16.66 2.68
N LYS A 11 -19.70 -17.58 3.23
CA LYS A 11 -19.26 -18.60 4.21
C LYS A 11 -18.12 -19.49 3.73
N TYR A 12 -17.89 -19.60 2.42
CA TYR A 12 -16.76 -20.32 1.83
C TYR A 12 -15.59 -19.39 1.49
N MET A 13 -15.83 -18.08 1.45
CA MET A 13 -14.76 -17.11 1.23
C MET A 13 -14.09 -16.70 2.54
N VAL A 14 -14.92 -16.44 3.57
CA VAL A 14 -14.46 -16.05 4.92
C VAL A 14 -15.19 -16.90 5.94
N ARG A 15 -14.45 -17.52 6.87
CA ARG A 15 -15.00 -18.29 7.96
C ARG A 15 -14.10 -18.19 9.20
N ASP A 16 -14.68 -17.95 10.36
CA ASP A 16 -13.97 -17.85 11.64
C ASP A 16 -12.80 -16.85 11.61
N GLY A 17 -12.99 -15.69 10.93
CA GLY A 17 -11.94 -14.68 10.72
C GLY A 17 -10.88 -15.07 9.68
N GLN A 18 -10.94 -16.25 9.09
CA GLN A 18 -10.01 -16.73 8.09
C GLN A 18 -10.49 -16.38 6.68
N THR A 19 -9.71 -15.57 5.96
CA THR A 19 -9.95 -15.24 4.54
C THR A 19 -9.48 -16.37 3.62
N LYS A 20 -10.06 -16.43 2.41
CA LYS A 20 -9.76 -17.46 1.39
C LYS A 20 -10.01 -18.89 1.88
N TYR A 21 -11.02 -19.07 2.70
CA TYR A 21 -11.29 -20.33 3.40
C TYR A 21 -11.30 -21.55 2.47
N ILE A 22 -12.07 -21.53 1.39
CA ILE A 22 -12.15 -22.68 0.45
C ILE A 22 -10.79 -23.01 -0.18
N PHE A 23 -9.98 -21.99 -0.54
CA PHE A 23 -8.65 -22.23 -1.10
C PHE A 23 -7.70 -22.87 -0.08
N ARG A 24 -7.82 -22.47 1.19
CA ARG A 24 -7.01 -23.09 2.26
C ARG A 24 -7.39 -24.53 2.47
N ARG A 25 -8.69 -24.87 2.43
CA ARG A 25 -9.13 -26.26 2.52
C ARG A 25 -8.59 -27.13 1.37
N ILE A 26 -8.64 -26.61 0.16
CA ILE A 26 -8.05 -27.31 -1.00
C ILE A 26 -6.52 -27.44 -0.84
N ALA A 27 -5.86 -26.41 -0.35
CA ALA A 27 -4.41 -26.46 -0.11
C ALA A 27 -4.04 -27.50 0.94
N ASP A 28 -4.80 -27.61 2.04
CA ASP A 28 -4.60 -28.62 3.09
C ASP A 28 -4.66 -30.08 2.54
N GLU A 29 -5.41 -30.29 1.46
CA GLU A 29 -5.57 -31.60 0.82
C GLU A 29 -4.53 -31.89 -0.28
N LYS A 30 -3.95 -30.85 -0.90
CA LYS A 30 -3.15 -30.97 -2.14
C LYS A 30 -1.67 -30.69 -1.97
N ILE A 31 -1.29 -29.99 -0.93
CA ILE A 31 0.12 -29.63 -0.69
C ILE A 31 0.54 -29.94 0.74
N PRO A 32 1.84 -30.15 1.02
CA PRO A 32 2.34 -30.44 2.37
C PRO A 32 1.88 -29.38 3.39
N GLU A 33 1.60 -29.83 4.60
CA GLU A 33 1.02 -29.01 5.68
C GLU A 33 1.82 -27.75 5.98
N GLU A 34 3.15 -27.85 5.99
CA GLU A 34 4.07 -26.73 6.22
C GLU A 34 3.89 -25.58 5.21
N TRP A 35 3.51 -25.90 3.97
CA TRP A 35 3.24 -24.92 2.91
C TRP A 35 1.80 -24.41 2.97
N ALA A 36 0.83 -25.29 3.20
CA ALA A 36 -0.58 -24.93 3.30
C ALA A 36 -0.86 -23.97 4.45
N LYS A 37 -0.23 -24.17 5.60
CA LYS A 37 -0.38 -23.36 6.82
C LYS A 37 0.59 -22.18 6.92
N ARG A 38 1.47 -21.99 5.94
CA ARG A 38 2.44 -20.90 5.94
C ARG A 38 1.76 -19.53 6.08
N LYS A 39 2.25 -18.74 7.03
CA LYS A 39 1.79 -17.35 7.19
C LYS A 39 2.06 -16.55 5.91
N LYS A 40 1.03 -15.88 5.40
CA LYS A 40 1.14 -15.04 4.22
C LYS A 40 2.25 -14.01 4.42
N LYS A 41 3.25 -14.00 3.53
CA LYS A 41 4.21 -12.91 3.39
C LYS A 41 3.75 -12.03 2.23
N GLY A 42 3.60 -10.72 2.46
CA GLY A 42 3.38 -9.76 1.39
C GLY A 42 4.66 -9.57 0.56
N PHE A 43 4.56 -8.86 -0.55
CA PHE A 43 5.71 -8.37 -1.28
C PHE A 43 6.07 -6.97 -0.74
N PRO A 44 7.04 -6.86 0.19
CA PRO A 44 7.41 -5.56 0.73
C PRO A 44 8.13 -4.76 -0.35
N VAL A 45 7.51 -3.67 -0.78
CA VAL A 45 8.18 -2.66 -1.59
C VAL A 45 9.04 -1.81 -0.66
N PRO A 46 10.35 -1.68 -0.89
CA PRO A 46 11.25 -0.96 0.01
C PRO A 46 11.16 0.56 -0.18
N PHE A 47 9.94 1.09 -0.32
CA PHE A 47 9.67 2.51 -0.56
C PHE A 47 10.36 3.41 0.48
N GLY A 48 10.26 3.06 1.77
CA GLY A 48 10.92 3.81 2.84
C GLY A 48 12.45 3.87 2.72
N LYS A 49 13.09 2.89 2.05
CA LYS A 49 14.52 2.96 1.74
C LYS A 49 14.78 3.87 0.56
N TRP A 50 13.98 3.77 -0.48
CA TRP A 50 14.14 4.58 -1.70
C TRP A 50 14.03 6.08 -1.42
N ILE A 51 13.05 6.51 -0.61
CA ILE A 51 12.87 7.92 -0.28
C ILE A 51 13.96 8.50 0.64
N ARG A 52 14.94 7.70 1.08
CA ARG A 52 16.18 8.16 1.70
C ARG A 52 17.30 8.46 0.70
N GLU A 53 17.10 8.11 -0.56
CA GLU A 53 17.97 8.54 -1.64
C GLU A 53 17.52 9.93 -2.12
N GLU A 54 18.45 10.87 -2.26
CA GLU A 54 18.19 12.28 -2.58
C GLU A 54 17.25 12.47 -3.77
N LYS A 55 17.45 11.67 -4.82
CA LYS A 55 16.61 11.69 -6.04
C LYS A 55 15.13 11.45 -5.75
N TYR A 56 14.81 10.46 -4.91
CA TYR A 56 13.44 10.11 -4.60
C TYR A 56 12.86 11.00 -3.52
N TYR A 57 13.69 11.41 -2.56
CA TYR A 57 13.33 12.42 -1.57
C TYR A 57 12.84 13.71 -2.24
N ASN A 58 13.64 14.27 -3.17
CA ASN A 58 13.28 15.50 -3.88
C ASN A 58 11.98 15.33 -4.67
N LYS A 59 11.79 14.20 -5.35
CA LYS A 59 10.54 13.91 -6.08
C LYS A 59 9.30 13.89 -5.18
N VAL A 60 9.41 13.33 -3.99
CA VAL A 60 8.30 13.32 -3.02
C VAL A 60 8.09 14.73 -2.47
N LYS A 61 9.16 15.45 -2.18
CA LYS A 61 9.12 16.82 -1.67
C LYS A 61 8.46 17.80 -2.65
N ASP A 62 8.78 17.71 -3.94
CA ASP A 62 8.15 18.52 -4.98
C ASP A 62 6.63 18.28 -5.02
N LEU A 63 6.21 17.02 -4.95
CA LEU A 63 4.79 16.66 -4.93
C LEU A 63 4.08 17.18 -3.66
N PHE A 64 4.74 17.08 -2.50
CA PHE A 64 4.21 17.58 -1.23
C PHE A 64 4.06 19.10 -1.22
N ASN A 65 4.88 19.82 -1.96
CA ASN A 65 4.83 21.28 -2.08
C ASN A 65 3.97 21.78 -3.25
N SER A 66 3.30 20.91 -3.98
CA SER A 66 2.36 21.31 -5.03
C SER A 66 1.17 22.09 -4.47
N ASP A 67 0.59 22.97 -5.28
CA ASP A 67 -0.53 23.81 -4.83
C ASP A 67 -1.76 22.97 -4.44
N PHE A 68 -2.06 21.91 -5.20
CA PHE A 68 -3.17 21.02 -4.87
C PHE A 68 -2.93 20.19 -3.60
N SER A 69 -1.68 19.97 -3.18
CA SER A 69 -1.38 19.30 -1.90
C SER A 69 -1.93 20.08 -0.71
N LYS A 70 -1.87 21.42 -0.78
CA LYS A 70 -2.34 22.34 0.29
C LYS A 70 -3.85 22.27 0.52
N GLU A 71 -4.61 21.76 -0.45
CA GLU A 71 -6.06 21.58 -0.31
C GLU A 71 -6.41 20.41 0.66
N PHE A 72 -5.50 19.45 0.83
CA PHE A 72 -5.75 18.22 1.58
C PHE A 72 -4.88 18.06 2.82
N PHE A 73 -3.70 18.67 2.82
CA PHE A 73 -2.69 18.45 3.85
C PHE A 73 -2.07 19.75 4.33
N ASP A 74 -1.67 19.76 5.60
CA ASP A 74 -0.75 20.75 6.13
C ASP A 74 0.66 20.46 5.57
N ASN A 75 1.12 21.34 4.69
CA ASN A 75 2.40 21.18 4.00
C ASN A 75 3.59 21.17 4.95
N GLU A 76 3.55 21.95 6.02
CA GLU A 76 4.62 21.97 7.01
C GLU A 76 4.70 20.60 7.71
N ALA A 77 3.56 20.07 8.14
CA ALA A 77 3.49 18.78 8.81
C ALA A 77 3.96 17.61 7.91
N ILE A 78 3.54 17.56 6.63
CA ILE A 78 3.95 16.46 5.74
C ILE A 78 5.41 16.56 5.30
N ASN A 79 5.96 17.78 5.14
CA ASN A 79 7.38 17.97 4.85
C ASN A 79 8.24 17.63 6.08
N LYS A 80 7.83 17.99 7.30
CA LYS A 80 8.48 17.57 8.53
C LYS A 80 8.53 16.04 8.65
N LEU A 81 7.44 15.35 8.35
CA LEU A 81 7.38 13.88 8.35
C LEU A 81 8.39 13.28 7.35
N LEU A 82 8.52 13.88 6.16
CA LEU A 82 9.46 13.47 5.13
C LEU A 82 10.92 13.69 5.58
N ASP A 83 11.21 14.87 6.12
CA ASP A 83 12.56 15.24 6.60
C ASP A 83 13.01 14.36 7.76
N GLU A 84 12.15 14.12 8.75
CA GLU A 84 12.45 13.22 9.86
C GLU A 84 12.71 11.78 9.37
N HIS A 85 11.95 11.32 8.37
CA HIS A 85 12.18 10.00 7.77
C HIS A 85 13.53 9.93 7.05
N TYR A 86 13.90 10.97 6.31
CA TYR A 86 15.19 11.08 5.64
C TYR A 86 16.36 10.98 6.62
N HIS A 87 16.21 11.57 7.81
CA HIS A 87 17.21 11.56 8.88
C HIS A 87 17.13 10.34 9.81
N GLY A 88 16.33 9.31 9.51
CA GLY A 88 16.38 8.02 10.21
C GLY A 88 15.09 7.57 10.89
N ALA A 89 14.09 8.43 11.05
CA ALA A 89 12.78 8.03 11.57
C ALA A 89 12.06 7.04 10.63
N VAL A 90 11.04 6.33 11.11
CA VAL A 90 10.37 5.25 10.34
C VAL A 90 8.94 5.65 9.97
N TYR A 91 8.80 6.55 8.99
CA TYR A 91 7.50 7.04 8.49
C TYR A 91 7.19 6.62 7.05
N GLY A 92 7.94 5.68 6.49
CA GLY A 92 7.81 5.28 5.08
C GLY A 92 6.39 4.87 4.66
N LYS A 93 5.58 4.28 5.55
CA LYS A 93 4.20 3.89 5.27
C LYS A 93 3.27 5.12 5.16
N GLN A 94 3.40 6.06 6.07
CA GLN A 94 2.63 7.30 6.09
C GLN A 94 2.93 8.14 4.86
N ILE A 95 4.21 8.33 4.56
CA ILE A 95 4.68 9.06 3.37
C ILE A 95 4.18 8.39 2.10
N TYR A 96 4.23 7.05 2.01
CA TYR A 96 3.69 6.32 0.86
C TYR A 96 2.20 6.57 0.66
N THR A 97 1.42 6.59 1.74
CA THR A 97 -0.03 6.81 1.66
C THR A 97 -0.34 8.20 1.10
N ILE A 98 0.34 9.24 1.60
CA ILE A 98 0.19 10.62 1.12
C ILE A 98 0.65 10.74 -0.33
N TYR A 99 1.83 10.20 -0.65
CA TYR A 99 2.40 10.20 -1.99
C TYR A 99 1.48 9.52 -3.01
N ALA A 100 0.93 8.35 -2.68
CA ALA A 100 0.02 7.61 -3.55
C ALA A 100 -1.28 8.38 -3.81
N PHE A 101 -1.86 9.00 -2.77
CA PHE A 101 -3.04 9.85 -2.91
C PHE A 101 -2.78 11.06 -3.80
N LEU A 102 -1.72 11.81 -3.54
CA LEU A 102 -1.39 13.01 -4.33
C LEU A 102 -1.05 12.68 -5.78
N THR A 103 -0.33 11.58 -6.03
CA THR A 103 -0.02 11.10 -7.39
C THR A 103 -1.29 10.73 -8.14
N TRP A 104 -2.21 10.01 -7.48
CA TRP A 104 -3.51 9.68 -8.04
C TRP A 104 -4.32 10.94 -8.36
N TYR A 105 -4.43 11.89 -7.40
CA TYR A 105 -5.16 13.13 -7.58
C TYR A 105 -4.59 13.96 -8.74
N GLN A 106 -3.27 14.13 -8.78
CA GLN A 106 -2.59 14.82 -9.87
C GLN A 106 -2.95 14.23 -11.23
N ARG A 107 -2.90 12.90 -11.35
CA ARG A 107 -3.18 12.23 -12.61
C ARG A 107 -4.62 12.43 -13.08
N PHE A 108 -5.59 12.17 -12.22
CA PHE A 108 -7.00 12.12 -12.63
C PHE A 108 -7.73 13.45 -12.58
N PHE A 109 -7.24 14.42 -11.81
CA PHE A 109 -7.95 15.69 -11.60
C PHE A 109 -7.18 16.93 -12.08
N ILE A 110 -5.87 16.83 -12.23
CA ILE A 110 -5.02 17.95 -12.67
C ILE A 110 -4.52 17.73 -14.10
N THR A 111 -3.95 16.57 -14.43
CA THR A 111 -3.24 16.35 -15.71
C THR A 111 -4.18 15.87 -16.83
N GLU A 112 -5.28 15.20 -16.55
CA GLU A 112 -6.23 14.66 -17.54
C GLU A 112 -7.42 15.61 -17.83
N LYS A 113 -7.28 16.90 -17.51
CA LYS A 113 -8.23 17.94 -17.93
C LYS A 113 -7.79 18.51 -19.31
#